data_35c5a01a8dfa662f8ef85a0da24ca716
#
_entry.id   35c5a01a8dfa662f8ef85a0da24ca716
#
_cell.length_a   1.000
_cell.length_b   1.000
_cell.length_c   1.000
_cell.angle_alpha   90.00
_cell.angle_beta   90.00
_cell.angle_gamma   90.00
#
_symmetry.space_group_name_H-M   'P 1'
#
loop_
_entity.id
_entity.type
_entity.pdbx_description
1 polymer ?
#
loop_
_entity_poly.entity_id
_entity_poly.type
_entity_poly.pdbx_seq_one_letter_code
_entity_poly.pdbx_strand_id
1 'polypeptide(L)'
;MRFIGNKTNLLNDIQKVIKENCDGSEKVFCDLFSGTSSVARFFKNEYKIISNDMLYFSYVLQKATIQNNQIPEFKKVKIALNIKDVFDYLENAPIDIKDGFVYSNYSPHEKCERMYLTTENAQRIDFIRTTIEQWKNEELINENEYYYLLASLLEGIPFVSNITGTYGAYLKEWDRRALKKFELIRLNVIDNNCDNECYNTDSNKLIEQISGDILYLDPPYNERQYLP
;
A
#
# COMPACT_ATOMS: atom_id res chain seq x y z
N MET A 1 -0.60 -4.13 6.89
CA MET A 1 0.03 -2.83 7.28
C MET A 1 -0.30 -2.48 8.73
N ARG A 2 0.66 -1.97 9.52
CA ARG A 2 0.40 -1.35 10.83
C ARG A 2 -0.01 0.10 10.60
N PHE A 3 -1.28 0.38 10.62
CA PHE A 3 -1.82 1.71 10.40
C PHE A 3 -2.96 1.97 11.40
N ILE A 4 -3.02 3.18 11.95
CA ILE A 4 -4.10 3.58 12.87
C ILE A 4 -5.41 3.57 12.09
N GLY A 5 -6.44 2.94 12.65
CA GLY A 5 -7.76 2.81 12.01
C GLY A 5 -7.93 1.55 11.16
N ASN A 6 -6.94 0.65 11.08
CA ASN A 6 -7.11 -0.63 10.39
C ASN A 6 -8.24 -1.45 11.02
N LYS A 7 -9.21 -1.86 10.21
CA LYS A 7 -10.44 -2.57 10.64
C LYS A 7 -10.29 -4.10 10.65
N THR A 8 -9.07 -4.66 10.54
CA THR A 8 -8.86 -6.12 10.46
C THR A 8 -9.56 -6.91 11.58
N ASN A 9 -9.62 -6.36 12.79
CA ASN A 9 -10.28 -7.02 13.93
C ASN A 9 -11.82 -6.93 13.90
N LEU A 10 -12.40 -6.10 13.05
CA LEU A 10 -13.84 -5.86 12.92
C LEU A 10 -14.45 -6.53 11.67
N LEU A 11 -13.64 -7.15 10.81
CA LEU A 11 -14.10 -7.68 9.52
C LEU A 11 -15.24 -8.70 9.68
N ASN A 12 -15.13 -9.60 10.66
CA ASN A 12 -16.17 -10.60 10.91
C ASN A 12 -17.47 -9.97 11.44
N ASP A 13 -17.37 -8.92 12.25
CA ASP A 13 -18.55 -8.21 12.76
C ASP A 13 -19.24 -7.44 11.64
N ILE A 14 -18.47 -6.77 10.77
CA ILE A 14 -18.99 -6.10 9.57
C ILE A 14 -19.69 -7.11 8.66
N GLN A 15 -19.06 -8.26 8.39
CA GLN A 15 -19.67 -9.33 7.58
C GLN A 15 -20.98 -9.84 8.19
N LYS A 16 -21.02 -10.00 9.51
CA LYS A 16 -22.23 -10.44 10.22
C LYS A 16 -23.37 -9.44 10.02
N VAL A 17 -23.09 -8.14 10.20
CA VAL A 17 -24.11 -7.08 10.01
C VAL A 17 -24.62 -7.09 8.57
N ILE A 18 -23.76 -7.25 7.58
CA ILE A 18 -24.18 -7.35 6.17
C ILE A 18 -25.11 -8.56 5.98
N LYS A 19 -24.70 -9.76 6.43
CA LYS A 19 -25.51 -10.98 6.28
C LYS A 19 -26.86 -10.95 6.99
N GLU A 20 -26.99 -10.18 8.07
CA GLU A 20 -28.25 -10.01 8.80
C GLU A 20 -29.21 -9.01 8.14
N ASN A 21 -28.69 -8.13 7.25
CA ASN A 21 -29.48 -7.04 6.63
C ASN A 21 -29.58 -7.14 5.10
N CYS A 22 -28.97 -8.14 4.49
CA CYS A 22 -28.96 -8.39 3.05
C CYS A 22 -29.58 -9.75 2.74
N ASP A 23 -30.12 -9.93 1.54
CA ASP A 23 -30.79 -11.17 1.12
C ASP A 23 -29.87 -12.11 0.31
N GLY A 24 -28.64 -11.67 0.01
CA GLY A 24 -27.62 -12.42 -0.74
C GLY A 24 -27.68 -12.19 -2.25
N SER A 25 -28.51 -11.26 -2.73
CA SER A 25 -28.55 -10.86 -4.14
C SER A 25 -27.50 -9.81 -4.50
N GLU A 26 -26.92 -9.16 -3.50
CA GLU A 26 -25.95 -8.09 -3.64
C GLU A 26 -24.70 -8.57 -4.37
N LYS A 27 -24.19 -7.74 -5.29
CA LYS A 27 -23.03 -8.04 -6.14
C LYS A 27 -21.90 -7.03 -6.03
N VAL A 28 -22.20 -5.77 -5.66
CA VAL A 28 -21.25 -4.66 -5.67
C VAL A 28 -21.13 -4.05 -4.29
N PHE A 29 -19.91 -4.06 -3.76
CA PHE A 29 -19.53 -3.47 -2.49
C PHE A 29 -18.72 -2.20 -2.72
N CYS A 30 -19.19 -1.06 -2.18
CA CYS A 30 -18.54 0.24 -2.30
C CYS A 30 -17.88 0.63 -0.97
N ASP A 31 -16.54 0.79 -0.95
CA ASP A 31 -15.74 1.28 0.19
C ASP A 31 -15.18 2.66 -0.14
N LEU A 32 -15.82 3.73 0.35
CA LEU A 32 -15.49 5.11 -0.02
C LEU A 32 -14.36 5.75 0.79
N PHE A 33 -13.91 5.11 1.87
CA PHE A 33 -12.82 5.56 2.73
C PHE A 33 -11.88 4.39 3.03
N SER A 34 -11.32 3.80 1.98
CA SER A 34 -10.65 2.50 2.03
C SER A 34 -9.41 2.43 2.91
N GLY A 35 -8.74 3.56 3.19
CA GLY A 35 -7.54 3.60 4.04
C GLY A 35 -6.49 2.58 3.61
N THR A 36 -6.26 1.56 4.44
CA THR A 36 -5.34 0.45 4.13
C THR A 36 -5.96 -0.63 3.24
N SER A 37 -7.16 -0.42 2.72
CA SER A 37 -7.93 -1.35 1.90
C SER A 37 -8.26 -2.69 2.58
N SER A 38 -8.21 -2.75 3.92
CA SER A 38 -8.44 -4.01 4.65
C SER A 38 -9.87 -4.53 4.50
N VAL A 39 -10.87 -3.64 4.51
CA VAL A 39 -12.28 -3.99 4.33
C VAL A 39 -12.54 -4.40 2.88
N ALA A 40 -12.17 -3.56 1.92
CA ALA A 40 -12.31 -3.84 0.50
C ALA A 40 -11.65 -5.18 0.09
N ARG A 41 -10.43 -5.45 0.57
CA ARG A 41 -9.70 -6.71 0.32
C ARG A 41 -10.42 -7.93 0.88
N PHE A 42 -11.02 -7.82 2.05
CA PHE A 42 -11.77 -8.91 2.68
C PHE A 42 -13.03 -9.25 1.87
N PHE A 43 -13.80 -8.23 1.50
CA PHE A 43 -15.05 -8.41 0.75
C PHE A 43 -14.84 -8.70 -0.74
N LYS A 44 -13.63 -8.52 -1.28
CA LYS A 44 -13.30 -8.92 -2.64
C LYS A 44 -13.52 -10.41 -2.94
N ASN A 45 -13.54 -11.26 -1.91
CA ASN A 45 -13.87 -12.68 -2.10
C ASN A 45 -15.34 -12.92 -2.48
N GLU A 46 -16.23 -11.99 -2.18
CA GLU A 46 -17.68 -12.17 -2.29
C GLU A 46 -18.33 -11.21 -3.30
N TYR A 47 -17.70 -10.03 -3.53
CA TYR A 47 -18.29 -8.93 -4.29
C TYR A 47 -17.33 -8.36 -5.35
N LYS A 48 -17.91 -7.73 -6.40
CA LYS A 48 -17.20 -6.70 -7.14
C LYS A 48 -16.95 -5.52 -6.22
N ILE A 49 -15.74 -4.96 -6.22
CA ILE A 49 -15.37 -3.86 -5.34
C ILE A 49 -15.27 -2.54 -6.12
N ILE A 50 -15.89 -1.51 -5.57
CA ILE A 50 -15.62 -0.11 -5.91
C ILE A 50 -14.97 0.50 -4.66
N SER A 51 -13.73 0.94 -4.76
CA SER A 51 -13.00 1.50 -3.62
C SER A 51 -12.48 2.90 -3.92
N ASN A 52 -12.43 3.75 -2.89
CA ASN A 52 -11.95 5.12 -2.99
C ASN A 52 -11.20 5.55 -1.73
N ASP A 53 -10.25 6.46 -1.90
CA ASP A 53 -9.67 7.24 -0.82
C ASP A 53 -9.03 8.53 -1.37
N MET A 54 -9.05 9.60 -0.58
CA MET A 54 -8.36 10.86 -0.92
C MET A 54 -6.84 10.71 -0.88
N LEU A 55 -6.31 9.81 -0.05
CA LEU A 55 -4.89 9.64 0.16
C LEU A 55 -4.28 8.78 -0.94
N TYR A 56 -3.29 9.32 -1.64
CA TYR A 56 -2.64 8.62 -2.76
C TYR A 56 -1.99 7.29 -2.35
N PHE A 57 -1.44 7.18 -1.13
CA PHE A 57 -0.88 5.91 -0.66
C PHE A 57 -1.96 4.81 -0.56
N SER A 58 -3.18 5.18 -0.13
CA SER A 58 -4.32 4.27 -0.11
C SER A 58 -4.71 3.83 -1.53
N TYR A 59 -4.75 4.77 -2.47
CA TYR A 59 -4.99 4.47 -3.88
C TYR A 59 -3.95 3.49 -4.45
N VAL A 60 -2.68 3.65 -4.11
CA VAL A 60 -1.63 2.68 -4.49
C VAL A 60 -1.95 1.28 -3.98
N LEU A 61 -2.36 1.14 -2.73
CA LEU A 61 -2.76 -0.16 -2.14
C LEU A 61 -3.99 -0.75 -2.84
N GLN A 62 -4.98 0.09 -3.15
CA GLN A 62 -6.20 -0.30 -3.87
C GLN A 62 -5.86 -0.81 -5.28
N LYS A 63 -5.09 -0.07 -6.05
CA LYS A 63 -4.65 -0.46 -7.40
C LYS A 63 -3.93 -1.81 -7.37
N ALA A 64 -3.04 -2.02 -6.41
CA ALA A 64 -2.25 -3.24 -6.30
C ALA A 64 -3.08 -4.48 -5.88
N THR A 65 -4.09 -4.31 -5.02
CA THR A 65 -4.74 -5.44 -4.34
C THR A 65 -6.23 -5.59 -4.61
N ILE A 66 -6.89 -4.50 -5.02
CA ILE A 66 -8.31 -4.51 -5.37
C ILE A 66 -8.48 -4.58 -6.88
N GLN A 67 -7.90 -3.64 -7.63
CA GLN A 67 -8.03 -3.62 -9.08
C GLN A 67 -7.32 -4.81 -9.75
N ASN A 68 -6.12 -5.16 -9.29
CA ASN A 68 -5.44 -6.36 -9.75
C ASN A 68 -6.15 -7.64 -9.30
N ASN A 69 -6.40 -8.55 -10.23
CA ASN A 69 -6.91 -9.90 -9.98
C ASN A 69 -5.81 -10.96 -10.01
N GLN A 70 -4.60 -10.63 -10.45
CA GLN A 70 -3.48 -11.57 -10.53
C GLN A 70 -2.19 -10.93 -10.01
N ILE A 71 -1.33 -11.76 -9.42
CA ILE A 71 0.02 -11.34 -9.04
C ILE A 71 0.81 -11.08 -10.34
N PRO A 72 1.42 -9.89 -10.50
CA PRO A 72 2.17 -9.55 -11.70
C PRO A 72 3.40 -10.45 -11.92
N GLU A 73 3.70 -10.77 -13.19
CA GLU A 73 4.80 -11.66 -13.54
C GLU A 73 6.14 -10.97 -13.81
N PHE A 74 6.14 -9.66 -14.11
CA PHE A 74 7.33 -8.86 -14.39
C PHE A 74 8.18 -9.37 -15.57
N LYS A 75 7.53 -9.88 -16.63
CA LYS A 75 8.23 -10.55 -17.75
C LYS A 75 9.25 -9.67 -18.44
N LYS A 76 8.88 -8.41 -18.78
CA LYS A 76 9.76 -7.51 -19.53
C LYS A 76 11.02 -7.17 -18.74
N VAL A 77 10.90 -6.77 -17.49
CA VAL A 77 12.03 -6.39 -16.64
C VAL A 77 12.94 -7.60 -16.34
N LYS A 78 12.37 -8.78 -16.13
CA LYS A 78 13.14 -10.01 -15.93
C LYS A 78 14.03 -10.33 -17.14
N ILE A 79 13.51 -10.17 -18.35
CA ILE A 79 14.26 -10.41 -19.60
C ILE A 79 15.30 -9.31 -19.78
N ALA A 80 14.93 -8.03 -19.66
CA ALA A 80 15.80 -6.89 -19.90
C ALA A 80 17.03 -6.87 -18.99
N LEU A 81 16.84 -7.24 -17.71
CA LEU A 81 17.92 -7.26 -16.71
C LEU A 81 18.56 -8.64 -16.52
N ASN A 82 18.08 -9.67 -17.22
CA ASN A 82 18.49 -11.07 -17.04
C ASN A 82 18.42 -11.54 -15.57
N ILE A 83 17.32 -11.21 -14.89
CA ILE A 83 17.08 -11.57 -13.49
C ILE A 83 15.93 -12.58 -13.36
N LYS A 84 16.00 -13.41 -12.32
CA LYS A 84 14.96 -14.43 -12.05
C LYS A 84 13.84 -13.87 -11.16
N ASP A 85 14.17 -13.06 -10.20
CA ASP A 85 13.25 -12.50 -9.21
C ASP A 85 13.47 -11.00 -9.05
N VAL A 86 12.40 -10.24 -9.27
CA VAL A 86 12.41 -8.77 -9.20
C VAL A 86 12.57 -8.29 -7.75
N PHE A 87 11.98 -9.00 -6.80
CA PHE A 87 12.09 -8.66 -5.38
C PHE A 87 13.51 -8.87 -4.87
N ASP A 88 14.10 -10.02 -5.18
CA ASP A 88 15.49 -10.31 -4.83
C ASP A 88 16.45 -9.26 -5.41
N TYR A 89 16.25 -8.86 -6.67
CA TYR A 89 17.04 -7.79 -7.29
C TYR A 89 16.89 -6.46 -6.52
N LEU A 90 15.66 -6.01 -6.26
CA LEU A 90 15.40 -4.75 -5.59
C LEU A 90 15.94 -4.72 -4.15
N GLU A 91 15.91 -5.86 -3.46
CA GLU A 91 16.38 -6.00 -2.08
C GLU A 91 17.90 -6.15 -1.96
N ASN A 92 18.60 -6.64 -2.99
CA ASN A 92 20.00 -7.05 -2.90
C ASN A 92 20.94 -6.40 -3.91
N ALA A 93 20.46 -5.76 -4.97
CA ALA A 93 21.30 -5.06 -5.93
C ALA A 93 22.16 -3.99 -5.24
N PRO A 94 23.40 -3.72 -5.72
CA PRO A 94 24.22 -2.65 -5.22
C PRO A 94 23.51 -1.29 -5.26
N ILE A 95 23.67 -0.49 -4.21
CA ILE A 95 23.09 0.85 -4.12
C ILE A 95 24.15 1.87 -4.50
N ASP A 96 23.83 2.71 -5.48
CA ASP A 96 24.68 3.85 -5.87
C ASP A 96 24.07 5.23 -5.50
N ILE A 97 22.92 5.22 -4.84
CA ILE A 97 22.21 6.43 -4.40
C ILE A 97 22.76 6.86 -3.04
N LYS A 98 23.46 8.01 -3.00
CA LYS A 98 24.01 8.57 -1.76
C LYS A 98 23.07 9.58 -1.09
N ASP A 99 22.23 10.29 -1.83
CA ASP A 99 21.47 11.45 -1.38
C ASP A 99 19.98 11.37 -1.75
N GLY A 100 19.33 10.21 -1.48
CA GLY A 100 17.92 10.01 -1.73
C GLY A 100 17.02 10.81 -0.76
N PHE A 101 15.75 10.98 -1.12
CA PHE A 101 14.77 11.74 -0.31
C PHE A 101 14.55 11.12 1.08
N VAL A 102 14.41 9.80 1.14
CA VAL A 102 14.16 9.09 2.40
C VAL A 102 15.42 9.12 3.28
N TYR A 103 16.58 8.87 2.69
CA TYR A 103 17.85 9.02 3.38
C TYR A 103 18.02 10.42 3.97
N SER A 104 17.83 11.46 3.18
CA SER A 104 18.09 12.84 3.59
C SER A 104 17.10 13.35 4.66
N ASN A 105 15.88 12.80 4.73
CA ASN A 105 14.84 13.33 5.60
C ASN A 105 14.43 12.41 6.76
N TYR A 106 14.72 11.10 6.69
CA TYR A 106 14.20 10.11 7.64
C TYR A 106 15.27 9.23 8.29
N SER A 107 16.55 9.44 7.96
CA SER A 107 17.65 8.69 8.58
C SER A 107 18.74 9.60 9.15
N PRO A 108 19.51 9.13 10.16
CA PRO A 108 20.56 9.93 10.77
C PRO A 108 21.77 10.07 9.81
N HIS A 109 22.23 11.30 9.65
CA HIS A 109 23.46 11.67 8.94
C HIS A 109 23.92 13.05 9.41
N GLU A 110 25.05 13.60 8.88
CA GLU A 110 25.64 14.85 9.33
C GLU A 110 24.67 16.05 9.44
N LYS A 111 23.63 16.10 8.61
CA LYS A 111 22.63 17.20 8.56
C LYS A 111 21.26 16.82 9.09
N CYS A 112 21.06 15.59 9.56
CA CYS A 112 19.77 15.09 10.01
C CYS A 112 19.93 14.12 11.19
N GLU A 113 19.31 14.43 12.32
CA GLU A 113 19.32 13.58 13.50
C GLU A 113 18.10 12.63 13.59
N ARG A 114 17.25 12.63 12.58
CA ARG A 114 16.00 11.85 12.60
C ARG A 114 16.29 10.37 12.49
N MET A 115 15.75 9.60 13.44
CA MET A 115 15.97 8.16 13.56
C MET A 115 14.72 7.36 13.15
N TYR A 116 14.02 7.75 12.09
CA TYR A 116 12.88 6.97 11.61
C TYR A 116 13.29 5.65 10.97
N LEU A 117 14.40 5.65 10.25
CA LEU A 117 14.98 4.50 9.54
C LEU A 117 16.49 4.49 9.75
N THR A 118 17.11 3.30 9.70
CA THR A 118 18.58 3.26 9.59
C THR A 118 19.01 3.82 8.24
N THR A 119 20.26 4.27 8.17
CA THR A 119 20.87 4.79 6.92
C THR A 119 20.75 3.79 5.78
N GLU A 120 21.06 2.52 6.06
CA GLU A 120 21.03 1.43 5.08
C GLU A 120 19.60 1.17 4.56
N ASN A 121 18.61 1.15 5.47
CA ASN A 121 17.22 0.94 5.07
C ASN A 121 16.67 2.12 4.29
N ALA A 122 17.01 3.36 4.69
CA ALA A 122 16.59 4.56 3.98
C ALA A 122 17.15 4.60 2.55
N GLN A 123 18.44 4.29 2.37
CA GLN A 123 19.08 4.19 1.05
C GLN A 123 18.47 3.07 0.20
N ARG A 124 18.15 1.92 0.81
CA ARG A 124 17.48 0.82 0.10
C ARG A 124 16.08 1.22 -0.37
N ILE A 125 15.31 1.91 0.45
CA ILE A 125 13.98 2.42 0.10
C ILE A 125 14.08 3.44 -1.05
N ASP A 126 15.03 4.37 -1.00
CA ASP A 126 15.28 5.32 -2.09
C ASP A 126 15.65 4.62 -3.39
N PHE A 127 16.56 3.63 -3.33
CA PHE A 127 16.93 2.82 -4.48
C PHE A 127 15.73 2.12 -5.11
N ILE A 128 14.93 1.41 -4.30
CA ILE A 128 13.75 0.69 -4.77
C ILE A 128 12.76 1.67 -5.41
N ARG A 129 12.46 2.78 -4.73
CA ARG A 129 11.52 3.79 -5.21
C ARG A 129 11.95 4.39 -6.55
N THR A 130 13.22 4.74 -6.67
CA THR A 130 13.79 5.31 -7.90
C THR A 130 13.83 4.29 -9.04
N THR A 131 14.20 3.05 -8.74
CA THR A 131 14.23 1.96 -9.73
C THR A 131 12.84 1.65 -10.28
N ILE A 132 11.80 1.62 -9.43
CA ILE A 132 10.41 1.42 -9.86
C ILE A 132 9.97 2.53 -10.83
N GLU A 133 10.28 3.80 -10.53
CA GLU A 133 9.98 4.92 -11.43
C GLU A 133 10.76 4.82 -12.75
N GLN A 134 12.03 4.46 -12.68
CA GLN A 134 12.85 4.26 -13.88
C GLN A 134 12.23 3.18 -14.78
N TRP A 135 11.91 2.02 -14.22
CA TRP A 135 11.30 0.92 -14.98
C TRP A 135 9.95 1.28 -15.60
N LYS A 136 9.16 2.11 -14.91
CA LYS A 136 7.91 2.65 -15.45
C LYS A 136 8.18 3.57 -16.66
N ASN A 137 9.12 4.50 -16.52
CA ASN A 137 9.47 5.46 -17.57
C ASN A 137 10.09 4.79 -18.80
N GLU A 138 10.82 3.68 -18.59
CA GLU A 138 11.41 2.84 -19.63
C GLU A 138 10.43 1.81 -20.18
N GLU A 139 9.16 1.81 -19.74
CA GLU A 139 8.11 0.85 -20.12
C GLU A 139 8.48 -0.62 -19.88
N LEU A 140 9.40 -0.88 -18.95
CA LEU A 140 9.79 -2.23 -18.52
C LEU A 140 8.75 -2.89 -17.64
N ILE A 141 7.93 -2.09 -16.96
CA ILE A 141 6.78 -2.55 -16.16
C ILE A 141 5.50 -1.81 -16.61
N ASN A 142 4.39 -2.52 -16.57
CA ASN A 142 3.07 -1.95 -16.83
C ASN A 142 2.48 -1.30 -15.56
N GLU A 143 1.29 -0.71 -15.68
CA GLU A 143 0.63 -0.02 -14.56
C GLU A 143 0.37 -0.95 -13.37
N ASN A 144 -0.10 -2.17 -13.60
CA ASN A 144 -0.38 -3.14 -12.55
C ASN A 144 0.90 -3.57 -11.81
N GLU A 145 1.98 -3.81 -12.54
CA GLU A 145 3.30 -4.13 -12.00
C GLU A 145 3.86 -2.96 -11.18
N TYR A 146 3.70 -1.73 -11.68
CA TYR A 146 4.12 -0.50 -10.99
C TYR A 146 3.43 -0.35 -9.63
N TYR A 147 2.09 -0.39 -9.59
CA TYR A 147 1.36 -0.25 -8.33
C TYR A 147 1.62 -1.41 -7.37
N TYR A 148 1.79 -2.62 -7.87
CA TYR A 148 2.11 -3.77 -7.05
C TYR A 148 3.46 -3.60 -6.33
N LEU A 149 4.52 -3.14 -7.02
CA LEU A 149 5.82 -2.87 -6.42
C LEU A 149 5.78 -1.71 -5.44
N LEU A 150 5.09 -0.62 -5.77
CA LEU A 150 4.92 0.51 -4.85
C LEU A 150 4.17 0.10 -3.58
N ALA A 151 3.10 -0.66 -3.69
CA ALA A 151 2.36 -1.16 -2.55
C ALA A 151 3.20 -2.13 -1.70
N SER A 152 4.00 -2.99 -2.34
CA SER A 152 4.96 -3.87 -1.66
C SER A 152 6.00 -3.09 -0.86
N LEU A 153 6.48 -1.97 -1.42
CA LEU A 153 7.38 -1.04 -0.74
C LEU A 153 6.70 -0.39 0.48
N LEU A 154 5.51 0.19 0.28
CA LEU A 154 4.74 0.85 1.33
C LEU A 154 4.39 -0.09 2.49
N GLU A 155 4.01 -1.33 2.20
CA GLU A 155 3.71 -2.34 3.22
C GLU A 155 4.95 -2.80 3.99
N GLY A 156 6.15 -2.73 3.38
CA GLY A 156 7.42 -3.13 4.01
C GLY A 156 7.98 -2.08 5.00
N ILE A 157 7.83 -0.79 4.70
CA ILE A 157 8.42 0.31 5.49
C ILE A 157 8.09 0.25 7.00
N PRO A 158 6.85 -0.01 7.44
CA PRO A 158 6.51 -0.07 8.86
C PRO A 158 7.23 -1.17 9.65
N PHE A 159 7.76 -2.21 8.99
CA PHE A 159 8.47 -3.30 9.66
C PHE A 159 9.90 -2.94 10.06
N VAL A 160 10.47 -1.90 9.44
CA VAL A 160 11.81 -1.38 9.73
C VAL A 160 11.78 0.06 10.24
N SER A 161 10.60 0.60 10.52
CA SER A 161 10.44 1.94 11.05
C SER A 161 10.61 2.00 12.56
N ASN A 162 11.40 2.97 13.03
CA ASN A 162 11.71 3.21 14.44
C ASN A 162 10.67 4.16 15.08
N ILE A 163 9.40 3.75 15.06
CA ILE A 163 8.25 4.53 15.50
C ILE A 163 7.37 3.77 16.48
N THR A 164 6.59 4.50 17.28
CA THR A 164 5.62 3.93 18.23
C THR A 164 4.29 3.50 17.60
N GLY A 165 4.08 3.78 16.31
CA GLY A 165 2.85 3.45 15.56
C GLY A 165 2.42 4.52 14.57
N THR A 166 2.94 5.73 14.69
CA THR A 166 2.72 6.85 13.75
C THR A 166 4.05 7.50 13.37
N TYR A 167 4.08 8.15 12.22
CA TYR A 167 5.25 8.91 11.76
C TYR A 167 5.33 10.33 12.36
N GLY A 168 4.49 10.66 13.34
CA GLY A 168 4.56 11.93 14.06
C GLY A 168 5.77 12.07 14.99
N ALA A 169 6.37 10.93 15.41
CA ALA A 169 7.59 10.91 16.22
C ALA A 169 8.35 9.61 16.03
N TYR A 170 9.67 9.67 16.15
CA TYR A 170 10.55 8.50 16.19
C TYR A 170 11.04 8.22 17.61
N LEU A 171 11.44 6.97 17.85
CA LEU A 171 12.07 6.56 19.12
C LEU A 171 13.51 7.10 19.18
N LYS A 172 13.93 7.59 20.36
CA LYS A 172 15.31 8.08 20.59
C LYS A 172 16.35 6.97 20.71
N GLU A 173 15.88 5.73 20.86
CA GLU A 173 16.69 4.52 20.84
C GLU A 173 16.18 3.59 19.74
N TRP A 174 17.07 2.77 19.17
CA TRP A 174 16.69 1.86 18.10
C TRP A 174 15.87 0.68 18.63
N ASP A 175 14.62 0.56 18.13
CA ASP A 175 13.85 -0.69 18.26
C ASP A 175 14.55 -1.78 17.44
N ARG A 176 14.61 -3.00 18.01
CA ARG A 176 15.23 -4.16 17.32
C ARG A 176 14.67 -4.43 15.94
N ARG A 177 13.42 -4.09 15.69
CA ARG A 177 12.78 -4.23 14.36
C ARG A 177 13.39 -3.27 13.34
N ALA A 178 13.67 -2.04 13.75
CA ALA A 178 14.24 -1.03 12.87
C ALA A 178 15.66 -1.36 12.41
N LEU A 179 16.37 -2.20 13.16
CA LEU A 179 17.70 -2.70 12.82
C LEU A 179 17.69 -3.89 11.84
N LYS A 180 16.53 -4.43 11.50
CA LYS A 180 16.42 -5.48 10.48
C LYS A 180 16.63 -4.90 9.09
N LYS A 181 17.16 -5.74 8.18
CA LYS A 181 17.22 -5.40 6.77
C LYS A 181 15.81 -5.16 6.21
N PHE A 182 15.66 -4.15 5.37
CA PHE A 182 14.41 -3.89 4.66
C PHE A 182 14.11 -5.04 3.67
N GLU A 183 12.86 -5.48 3.67
CA GLU A 183 12.34 -6.46 2.74
C GLU A 183 11.00 -5.95 2.16
N LEU A 184 10.80 -6.16 0.88
CA LEU A 184 9.52 -5.90 0.19
C LEU A 184 8.48 -6.94 0.63
N ILE A 185 7.25 -6.50 0.84
CA ILE A 185 6.15 -7.43 1.15
C ILE A 185 5.51 -7.95 -0.14
N ARG A 186 5.57 -9.25 -0.38
CA ARG A 186 4.82 -9.90 -1.46
C ARG A 186 3.34 -9.90 -1.11
N LEU A 187 2.57 -9.08 -1.83
CA LEU A 187 1.15 -8.90 -1.54
C LEU A 187 0.34 -10.09 -2.07
N ASN A 188 -0.64 -10.52 -1.27
CA ASN A 188 -1.64 -11.45 -1.76
C ASN A 188 -2.68 -10.68 -2.59
N VAL A 189 -2.98 -11.21 -3.77
CA VAL A 189 -3.99 -10.67 -4.69
C VAL A 189 -5.07 -11.75 -4.87
N ILE A 190 -6.31 -11.36 -4.64
CA ILE A 190 -7.48 -12.21 -4.80
C ILE A 190 -8.02 -12.02 -6.21
N ASP A 191 -8.23 -13.11 -6.94
CA ASP A 191 -8.96 -13.10 -8.19
C ASP A 191 -10.44 -13.40 -7.90
N ASN A 192 -11.30 -12.40 -8.11
CA ASN A 192 -12.74 -12.56 -7.99
C ASN A 192 -13.44 -12.53 -9.36
N ASN A 193 -12.69 -12.55 -10.46
CA ASN A 193 -13.20 -12.48 -11.83
C ASN A 193 -14.10 -11.26 -12.09
N CYS A 194 -13.98 -10.20 -11.30
CA CYS A 194 -14.73 -8.96 -11.46
C CYS A 194 -13.83 -7.82 -11.96
N ASP A 195 -14.43 -6.88 -12.67
CA ASP A 195 -13.79 -5.62 -13.04
C ASP A 195 -13.92 -4.64 -11.86
N ASN A 196 -12.98 -4.75 -10.91
CA ASN A 196 -12.95 -3.92 -9.71
C ASN A 196 -12.43 -2.51 -10.05
N GLU A 197 -13.00 -1.51 -9.39
CA GLU A 197 -12.72 -0.11 -9.65
C GLU A 197 -12.08 0.57 -8.44
N CYS A 198 -11.03 1.39 -8.70
CA CYS A 198 -10.31 2.12 -7.67
C CYS A 198 -10.23 3.60 -8.03
N TYR A 199 -10.58 4.45 -7.08
CA TYR A 199 -10.62 5.90 -7.26
C TYR A 199 -9.75 6.62 -6.22
N ASN A 200 -9.26 7.81 -6.59
CA ASN A 200 -8.53 8.72 -5.72
C ASN A 200 -9.15 10.11 -5.84
N THR A 201 -10.31 10.29 -5.24
CA THR A 201 -11.10 11.51 -5.39
C THR A 201 -11.94 11.82 -4.14
N ASP A 202 -12.59 12.97 -4.12
CA ASP A 202 -13.55 13.34 -3.09
C ASP A 202 -14.75 12.39 -3.11
N SER A 203 -15.00 11.73 -1.98
CA SER A 203 -16.09 10.76 -1.82
C SER A 203 -17.48 11.36 -2.07
N ASN A 204 -17.69 12.65 -1.76
CA ASN A 204 -18.96 13.34 -2.02
C ASN A 204 -19.22 13.53 -3.52
N LYS A 205 -18.17 13.67 -4.32
CA LYS A 205 -18.28 13.75 -5.78
C LYS A 205 -18.44 12.37 -6.42
N LEU A 206 -17.72 11.40 -5.87
CA LEU A 206 -17.73 10.05 -6.40
C LEU A 206 -19.08 9.37 -6.22
N ILE A 207 -19.73 9.55 -5.06
CA ILE A 207 -21.02 8.90 -4.76
C ILE A 207 -22.14 9.25 -5.75
N GLU A 208 -22.03 10.39 -6.41
CA GLU A 208 -22.98 10.81 -7.47
C GLU A 208 -22.75 10.09 -8.81
N GLN A 209 -21.62 9.38 -8.97
CA GLN A 209 -21.17 8.81 -10.24
C GLN A 209 -21.12 7.28 -10.23
N ILE A 210 -21.23 6.66 -9.06
CA ILE A 210 -21.14 5.20 -8.88
C ILE A 210 -22.49 4.63 -8.46
N SER A 211 -22.63 3.32 -8.66
CA SER A 211 -23.77 2.55 -8.16
C SER A 211 -23.27 1.25 -7.56
N GLY A 212 -23.89 0.82 -6.46
CA GLY A 212 -23.58 -0.42 -5.78
C GLY A 212 -24.70 -0.86 -4.84
N ASP A 213 -24.61 -2.07 -4.36
CA ASP A 213 -25.64 -2.69 -3.52
C ASP A 213 -25.35 -2.47 -2.03
N ILE A 214 -24.06 -2.47 -1.66
CA ILE A 214 -23.60 -2.24 -0.29
C ILE A 214 -22.67 -1.03 -0.27
N LEU A 215 -22.99 -0.06 0.58
CA LEU A 215 -22.17 1.12 0.81
C LEU A 215 -21.54 1.07 2.20
N TYR A 216 -20.21 0.95 2.26
CA TYR A 216 -19.44 1.01 3.50
C TYR A 216 -18.82 2.41 3.67
N LEU A 217 -19.08 3.04 4.81
CA LEU A 217 -18.62 4.37 5.16
C LEU A 217 -17.87 4.35 6.50
N ASP A 218 -16.58 4.67 6.46
CA ASP A 218 -15.72 4.84 7.63
C ASP A 218 -14.92 6.16 7.49
N PRO A 219 -15.62 7.31 7.44
CA PRO A 219 -14.99 8.61 7.24
C PRO A 219 -14.12 9.00 8.45
N PRO A 220 -13.17 9.91 8.30
CA PRO A 220 -12.46 10.51 9.42
C PRO A 220 -13.47 11.13 10.42
N TYR A 221 -13.44 10.67 11.68
CA TYR A 221 -14.39 11.09 12.74
C TYR A 221 -13.74 11.83 13.91
N ASN A 222 -12.45 12.17 13.78
CA ASN A 222 -11.72 12.94 14.78
C ASN A 222 -10.84 14.00 14.10
N GLU A 223 -10.39 14.98 14.90
CA GLU A 223 -9.53 16.09 14.43
C GLU A 223 -8.07 15.67 14.14
N ARG A 224 -7.75 14.38 14.21
CA ARG A 224 -6.40 13.90 13.88
C ARG A 224 -6.16 14.03 12.39
N GLN A 225 -5.17 14.83 12.05
CA GLN A 225 -4.65 14.83 10.69
C GLN A 225 -3.97 13.49 10.43
N TYR A 226 -4.42 12.78 9.40
CA TYR A 226 -3.82 11.50 8.96
C TYR A 226 -2.50 11.73 8.20
N LEU A 227 -2.28 12.96 7.74
CA LEU A 227 -1.00 13.47 7.23
C LEU A 227 -0.71 14.79 7.95
N PRO A 228 0.53 14.99 8.43
CA PRO A 228 0.96 16.28 8.94
C PRO A 228 1.09 17.31 7.82
#